data_bff8b97e8b236505b458d7f22a531fa9
#
_entry.id   bff8b97e8b236505b458d7f22a531fa9
#
_cell.length_a   1.000
_cell.length_b   1.000
_cell.length_c   1.000
_cell.angle_alpha   90.00
_cell.angle_beta   90.00
_cell.angle_gamma   90.00
#
_symmetry.space_group_name_H-M   'P 1'
#
loop_
_entity.id
_entity.type
_entity.pdbx_description
1 polymer ?
#
loop_
_entity_poly.entity_id
_entity_poly.type
_entity_poly.pdbx_seq_one_letter_code
_entity_poly.pdbx_strand_id
1 'polypeptide(L)'
;MEKLPLLHGSVEQLPARRGRQRVTAEARAALDVWLRVGDLLLVPCAAVLSHVAAYGWLPPTQSQRVVFGAVLLCTLVCFSLAPVYRDWRNRGLLADLWTLLLGWTGVFALFSMYSVLIDMSDTVPASWLVGWYSSGLIAMSATRIRIRFRLHRLRERGLDRQRVLLVGLRAPALKVHRLLRSRPDIGKEVIGYFAGPDDIALRRDGTDAPKRLGDLDGLQAYLDGHRGQIEHIWVSLPLGGRARLKDVLRLLERYPVQVRLVPDITGLGALNPGVHQLGNVPMIGVRQGVVEPRFLVIKRAEDLLVAGAAIVLLSPLLAILAVGVKLSSPGPILFRQRRHGLDGKEFWMLKFRSMRTHAETPDKITQAVRNDPRVTRFGAFLRRSSLDELPQFFNVLGGSMSVVGPRPHAVQHNNQYERLIERYMHRHYVKPGITGWAQVHGLRGETPRLRQMKKRVQYDIDYIRRWSPLLDVRIIVLTAFKVLGQKSAY
;
A
#
# COMPACT_ATOMS: atom_id res chain seq x y z
N MET A 1 -51.31 -24.44 -10.06
CA MET A 1 -49.95 -24.54 -9.50
C MET A 1 -48.95 -24.44 -10.63
N GLU A 2 -48.67 -23.20 -11.02
CA GLU A 2 -47.76 -22.89 -12.13
C GLU A 2 -46.41 -22.52 -11.53
N LYS A 3 -45.38 -23.27 -11.92
CA LYS A 3 -44.00 -23.02 -11.45
C LYS A 3 -43.43 -21.81 -12.23
N LEU A 4 -43.19 -20.70 -11.52
CA LEU A 4 -42.39 -19.60 -12.04
C LEU A 4 -40.95 -20.09 -12.31
N PRO A 5 -40.36 -19.75 -13.45
CA PRO A 5 -38.96 -20.06 -13.75
C PRO A 5 -38.04 -19.13 -12.94
N LEU A 6 -37.16 -19.73 -12.13
CA LEU A 6 -36.03 -19.07 -11.47
C LEU A 6 -35.12 -18.49 -12.56
N LEU A 7 -35.16 -17.18 -12.72
CA LEU A 7 -34.16 -16.44 -13.51
C LEU A 7 -32.81 -16.55 -12.80
N HIS A 8 -32.05 -17.56 -13.14
CA HIS A 8 -30.59 -17.57 -12.89
C HIS A 8 -29.96 -16.49 -13.77
N GLY A 9 -29.87 -15.28 -13.24
CA GLY A 9 -29.00 -14.25 -13.82
C GLY A 9 -27.58 -14.77 -13.80
N SER A 10 -27.07 -15.17 -14.96
CA SER A 10 -25.67 -15.52 -15.15
C SER A 10 -24.81 -14.36 -14.66
N VAL A 11 -24.01 -14.60 -13.63
CA VAL A 11 -22.97 -13.67 -13.14
C VAL A 11 -21.97 -13.53 -14.27
N GLU A 12 -22.12 -12.45 -15.05
CA GLU A 12 -21.27 -12.17 -16.20
C GLU A 12 -19.84 -11.92 -15.69
N GLN A 13 -18.95 -12.82 -16.01
CA GLN A 13 -17.55 -12.72 -15.64
C GLN A 13 -16.95 -11.45 -16.26
N LEU A 14 -16.32 -10.62 -15.41
CA LEU A 14 -15.51 -9.51 -15.91
C LEU A 14 -14.50 -10.06 -16.92
N PRO A 15 -14.36 -9.44 -18.12
CA PRO A 15 -13.42 -9.92 -19.11
C PRO A 15 -12.02 -10.03 -18.49
N ALA A 16 -11.50 -11.23 -18.41
CA ALA A 16 -10.15 -11.51 -17.95
C ALA A 16 -9.19 -10.89 -18.99
N ARG A 17 -8.77 -9.64 -18.78
CA ARG A 17 -7.69 -9.04 -19.56
C ARG A 17 -6.42 -9.81 -19.23
N ARG A 18 -6.10 -10.81 -20.08
CA ARG A 18 -4.90 -11.63 -20.02
C ARG A 18 -3.66 -10.73 -19.91
N GLY A 19 -2.85 -10.94 -18.87
CA GLY A 19 -1.41 -10.74 -18.90
C GLY A 19 -0.84 -9.33 -18.81
N ARG A 20 -1.61 -8.23 -18.66
CA ARG A 20 -1.01 -6.90 -18.46
C ARG A 20 -0.79 -6.65 -16.97
N GLN A 21 0.48 -6.60 -16.58
CA GLN A 21 0.87 -6.23 -15.21
C GLN A 21 0.27 -4.86 -14.87
N ARG A 22 -0.58 -4.83 -13.84
CA ARG A 22 -1.12 -3.57 -13.29
C ARG A 22 -0.04 -2.84 -12.52
N VAL A 23 -0.05 -1.52 -12.58
CA VAL A 23 0.80 -0.70 -11.71
C VAL A 23 0.40 -0.96 -10.25
N THR A 24 1.33 -1.51 -9.49
CA THR A 24 1.11 -1.85 -8.08
C THR A 24 0.99 -0.60 -7.22
N ALA A 25 0.41 -0.71 -6.03
CA ALA A 25 0.37 0.39 -5.06
C ALA A 25 1.79 0.85 -4.69
N GLU A 26 2.74 -0.08 -4.65
CA GLU A 26 4.17 0.20 -4.40
C GLU A 26 4.79 1.04 -5.52
N ALA A 27 4.55 0.69 -6.78
CA ALA A 27 5.05 1.46 -7.91
C ALA A 27 4.47 2.90 -7.94
N ARG A 28 3.22 3.05 -7.48
CA ARG A 28 2.60 4.37 -7.32
C ARG A 28 3.24 5.16 -6.18
N ALA A 29 3.50 4.53 -5.04
CA ALA A 29 4.19 5.15 -3.91
C ALA A 29 5.64 5.48 -4.24
N ALA A 30 6.33 4.58 -4.95
CA ALA A 30 7.68 4.83 -5.43
C ALA A 30 7.75 6.08 -6.32
N LEU A 31 6.77 6.27 -7.22
CA LEU A 31 6.74 7.45 -8.07
C LEU A 31 6.59 8.76 -7.26
N ASP A 32 5.84 8.75 -6.15
CA ASP A 32 5.69 9.92 -5.28
C ASP A 32 7.02 10.26 -4.57
N VAL A 33 7.80 9.25 -4.20
CA VAL A 33 9.12 9.44 -3.61
C VAL A 33 10.12 9.87 -4.68
N TRP A 34 10.12 9.23 -5.85
CA TRP A 34 10.99 9.63 -6.95
C TRP A 34 10.74 11.08 -7.40
N LEU A 35 9.49 11.55 -7.36
CA LEU A 35 9.18 12.95 -7.64
C LEU A 35 9.84 13.88 -6.61
N ARG A 36 9.77 13.54 -5.30
CA ARG A 36 10.40 14.35 -4.23
C ARG A 36 11.92 14.34 -4.31
N VAL A 37 12.49 13.15 -4.45
CA VAL A 37 13.94 12.99 -4.60
C VAL A 37 14.42 13.70 -5.87
N GLY A 38 13.67 13.56 -6.97
CA GLY A 38 13.97 14.25 -8.23
C GLY A 38 13.95 15.76 -8.08
N ASP A 39 12.93 16.34 -7.45
CA ASP A 39 12.88 17.78 -7.18
C ASP A 39 14.05 18.21 -6.30
N LEU A 40 14.37 17.44 -5.24
CA LEU A 40 15.49 17.75 -4.35
C LEU A 40 16.85 17.70 -5.07
N LEU A 41 17.02 16.81 -6.05
CA LEU A 41 18.23 16.73 -6.89
C LEU A 41 18.26 17.83 -7.96
N LEU A 42 17.10 18.24 -8.48
CA LEU A 42 17.02 19.31 -9.47
C LEU A 42 17.44 20.68 -8.90
N VAL A 43 17.24 20.90 -7.60
CA VAL A 43 17.63 22.15 -6.93
C VAL A 43 19.13 22.42 -7.04
N PRO A 44 20.04 21.51 -6.59
CA PRO A 44 21.48 21.73 -6.76
C PRO A 44 21.91 21.67 -8.23
N CYS A 45 21.29 20.83 -9.08
CA CYS A 45 21.60 20.80 -10.50
C CYS A 45 21.32 22.16 -11.19
N ALA A 46 20.17 22.78 -10.89
CA ALA A 46 19.84 24.11 -11.39
C ALA A 46 20.80 25.18 -10.86
N ALA A 47 21.22 25.04 -9.60
CA ALA A 47 22.22 25.94 -9.00
C ALA A 47 23.57 25.85 -9.72
N VAL A 48 24.05 24.62 -9.97
CA VAL A 48 25.31 24.41 -10.71
C VAL A 48 25.20 24.92 -12.14
N LEU A 49 24.08 24.61 -12.82
CA LEU A 49 23.85 25.10 -14.18
C LEU A 49 23.89 26.63 -14.26
N SER A 50 23.20 27.29 -13.33
CA SER A 50 23.17 28.75 -13.24
C SER A 50 24.55 29.32 -12.86
N HIS A 51 25.30 28.61 -11.98
CA HIS A 51 26.67 29.03 -11.63
C HIS A 51 27.61 28.94 -12.82
N VAL A 52 27.60 27.81 -13.55
CA VAL A 52 28.43 27.63 -14.74
C VAL A 52 28.08 28.68 -15.83
N ALA A 53 26.80 29.00 -15.97
CA ALA A 53 26.35 30.02 -16.91
C ALA A 53 26.85 31.44 -16.52
N ALA A 54 26.95 31.75 -15.22
CA ALA A 54 27.36 33.07 -14.74
C ALA A 54 28.88 33.22 -14.60
N TYR A 55 29.60 32.15 -14.20
CA TYR A 55 31.00 32.19 -13.82
C TYR A 55 31.92 31.23 -14.59
N GLY A 56 31.37 30.44 -15.53
CA GLY A 56 32.10 29.36 -16.18
C GLY A 56 32.36 28.18 -15.20
N TRP A 57 33.43 27.43 -15.45
CA TRP A 57 33.85 26.30 -14.65
C TRP A 57 34.68 26.66 -13.41
N LEU A 58 34.60 27.90 -12.94
CA LEU A 58 35.28 28.32 -11.71
C LEU A 58 34.65 27.62 -10.48
N PRO A 59 35.47 27.15 -9.52
CA PRO A 59 34.89 26.52 -8.33
C PRO A 59 34.10 27.54 -7.50
N PRO A 60 32.97 27.14 -6.88
CA PRO A 60 32.18 28.05 -6.07
C PRO A 60 32.94 28.50 -4.83
N THR A 61 32.86 29.79 -4.52
CA THR A 61 33.43 30.41 -3.34
C THR A 61 32.80 29.86 -2.06
N GLN A 62 33.41 30.11 -0.90
CA GLN A 62 32.85 29.66 0.36
C GLN A 62 31.44 30.24 0.60
N SER A 63 31.23 31.52 0.32
CA SER A 63 29.91 32.15 0.44
C SER A 63 28.87 31.50 -0.46
N GLN A 64 29.22 31.19 -1.72
CA GLN A 64 28.33 30.51 -2.64
C GLN A 64 27.97 29.10 -2.16
N ARG A 65 28.87 28.35 -1.54
CA ARG A 65 28.57 27.04 -0.94
C ARG A 65 27.58 27.14 0.24
N VAL A 66 27.70 28.18 1.05
CA VAL A 66 26.74 28.49 2.13
C VAL A 66 25.35 28.76 1.55
N VAL A 67 25.28 29.57 0.46
CA VAL A 67 24.03 29.85 -0.23
C VAL A 67 23.40 28.59 -0.80
N PHE A 68 24.17 27.70 -1.43
CA PHE A 68 23.66 26.38 -1.86
C PHE A 68 23.00 25.59 -0.72
N GLY A 69 23.67 25.52 0.43
CA GLY A 69 23.14 24.81 1.59
C GLY A 69 21.88 25.48 2.15
N ALA A 70 21.86 26.80 2.23
CA ALA A 70 20.72 27.57 2.74
C ALA A 70 19.47 27.40 1.83
N VAL A 71 19.60 27.53 0.52
CA VAL A 71 18.48 27.33 -0.41
C VAL A 71 17.98 25.89 -0.39
N LEU A 72 18.87 24.90 -0.26
CA LEU A 72 18.49 23.50 -0.11
C LEU A 72 17.68 23.28 1.16
N LEU A 73 18.11 23.85 2.29
CA LEU A 73 17.40 23.79 3.57
C LEU A 73 16.03 24.48 3.47
N CYS A 74 15.98 25.69 2.90
CA CYS A 74 14.73 26.40 2.64
C CYS A 74 13.78 25.57 1.76
N THR A 75 14.31 24.84 0.77
CA THR A 75 13.51 23.96 -0.08
C THR A 75 12.88 22.83 0.73
N LEU A 76 13.65 22.17 1.60
CA LEU A 76 13.14 21.13 2.48
C LEU A 76 12.01 21.65 3.38
N VAL A 77 12.19 22.82 3.96
CA VAL A 77 11.18 23.46 4.82
C VAL A 77 9.94 23.84 4.03
N CYS A 78 10.09 24.65 2.98
CA CYS A 78 8.95 25.17 2.20
C CYS A 78 8.15 24.04 1.53
N PHE A 79 8.82 23.04 0.94
CA PHE A 79 8.14 21.92 0.28
C PHE A 79 7.49 20.94 1.26
N SER A 80 7.93 20.92 2.52
CA SER A 80 7.28 20.16 3.60
C SER A 80 6.02 20.85 4.13
N LEU A 81 6.06 22.19 4.21
CA LEU A 81 4.93 23.00 4.68
C LEU A 81 3.87 23.21 3.59
N ALA A 82 4.33 23.51 2.38
CA ALA A 82 3.43 23.71 1.25
C ALA A 82 2.86 22.37 0.75
N PRO A 83 1.60 22.35 0.26
CA PRO A 83 0.96 21.14 -0.23
C PRO A 83 1.47 20.70 -1.63
N VAL A 84 2.76 20.91 -1.92
CA VAL A 84 3.38 20.66 -3.25
C VAL A 84 3.22 19.21 -3.68
N TYR A 85 3.33 18.26 -2.72
CA TYR A 85 3.23 16.82 -2.98
C TYR A 85 1.91 16.20 -2.53
N ARG A 86 1.03 16.99 -1.88
CA ARG A 86 -0.25 16.48 -1.39
C ARG A 86 -1.24 16.34 -2.54
N ASP A 87 -1.74 15.13 -2.76
CA ASP A 87 -2.77 14.81 -3.76
C ASP A 87 -2.47 15.30 -5.21
N TRP A 88 -1.21 15.47 -5.58
CA TRP A 88 -0.81 15.99 -6.89
C TRP A 88 -1.39 15.20 -8.06
N ARG A 89 -1.61 13.90 -7.89
CA ARG A 89 -2.20 13.02 -8.92
C ARG A 89 -3.67 13.30 -9.19
N ASN A 90 -4.40 13.79 -8.19
CA ASN A 90 -5.82 14.08 -8.28
C ASN A 90 -6.10 15.55 -8.68
N ARG A 91 -5.08 16.40 -8.59
CA ARG A 91 -5.17 17.81 -9.03
C ARG A 91 -5.01 17.91 -10.55
N GLY A 92 -5.60 18.96 -11.15
CA GLY A 92 -5.30 19.34 -12.52
C GLY A 92 -3.84 19.80 -12.68
N LEU A 93 -3.29 19.72 -13.89
CA LEU A 93 -1.91 20.13 -14.19
C LEU A 93 -1.65 21.59 -13.77
N LEU A 94 -2.55 22.51 -14.12
CA LEU A 94 -2.40 23.93 -13.78
C LEU A 94 -2.35 24.17 -12.27
N ALA A 95 -3.20 23.48 -11.49
CA ALA A 95 -3.20 23.61 -10.03
C ALA A 95 -1.92 23.02 -9.40
N ASP A 96 -1.36 21.98 -9.99
CA ASP A 96 -0.10 21.39 -9.55
C ASP A 96 1.09 22.31 -9.85
N LEU A 97 1.16 22.87 -11.06
CA LEU A 97 2.18 23.86 -11.44
C LEU A 97 2.08 25.14 -10.60
N TRP A 98 0.86 25.57 -10.27
CA TRP A 98 0.63 26.72 -9.40
C TRP A 98 1.15 26.49 -7.97
N THR A 99 0.85 25.31 -7.40
CA THR A 99 1.38 24.96 -6.06
C THR A 99 2.88 24.81 -6.04
N LEU A 100 3.49 24.32 -7.13
CA LEU A 100 4.94 24.27 -7.30
C LEU A 100 5.52 25.69 -7.36
N LEU A 101 4.94 26.57 -8.19
CA LEU A 101 5.36 27.95 -8.33
C LEU A 101 5.34 28.67 -6.97
N LEU A 102 4.23 28.56 -6.22
CA LEU A 102 4.12 29.18 -4.89
C LEU A 102 5.16 28.61 -3.91
N GLY A 103 5.34 27.29 -3.88
CA GLY A 103 6.33 26.66 -3.01
C GLY A 103 7.75 27.08 -3.35
N TRP A 104 8.09 27.10 -4.64
CA TRP A 104 9.41 27.50 -5.12
C TRP A 104 9.68 28.99 -4.92
N THR A 105 8.71 29.87 -5.19
CA THR A 105 8.81 31.29 -4.86
C THR A 105 8.99 31.51 -3.36
N GLY A 106 8.29 30.76 -2.53
CA GLY A 106 8.45 30.78 -1.08
C GLY A 106 9.87 30.41 -0.62
N VAL A 107 10.55 29.49 -1.30
CA VAL A 107 11.97 29.15 -1.03
C VAL A 107 12.86 30.38 -1.23
N PHE A 108 12.73 31.04 -2.36
CA PHE A 108 13.57 32.23 -2.68
C PHE A 108 13.20 33.45 -1.83
N ALA A 109 11.92 33.62 -1.51
CA ALA A 109 11.49 34.68 -0.58
C ALA A 109 12.07 34.47 0.83
N LEU A 110 12.04 33.25 1.34
CA LEU A 110 12.63 32.90 2.64
C LEU A 110 14.16 33.09 2.60
N PHE A 111 14.79 32.61 1.53
CA PHE A 111 16.23 32.81 1.34
C PHE A 111 16.61 34.30 1.23
N SER A 112 15.86 35.10 0.46
CA SER A 112 16.11 36.54 0.35
C SER A 112 15.98 37.24 1.68
N MET A 113 14.96 36.91 2.47
CA MET A 113 14.81 37.45 3.83
C MET A 113 16.02 37.05 4.72
N TYR A 114 16.47 35.82 4.64
CA TYR A 114 17.67 35.36 5.38
C TYR A 114 18.94 36.10 4.92
N SER A 115 19.13 36.29 3.61
CA SER A 115 20.28 37.00 3.02
C SER A 115 20.37 38.47 3.47
N VAL A 116 19.22 39.15 3.58
CA VAL A 116 19.16 40.52 4.10
C VAL A 116 19.50 40.58 5.59
N LEU A 117 19.02 39.59 6.38
CA LEU A 117 19.30 39.55 7.83
C LEU A 117 20.77 39.31 8.19
N ILE A 118 21.55 38.69 7.29
CA ILE A 118 22.96 38.33 7.50
C ILE A 118 23.90 39.22 6.68
N ASP A 119 23.36 40.27 6.03
CA ASP A 119 24.12 41.21 5.20
C ASP A 119 24.97 40.54 4.10
N MET A 120 24.39 39.49 3.47
CA MET A 120 25.03 38.74 2.37
C MET A 120 24.65 39.28 0.98
N SER A 121 23.95 40.42 0.91
CA SER A 121 23.41 40.99 -0.35
C SER A 121 24.48 41.24 -1.41
N ASP A 122 25.69 41.65 -1.01
CA ASP A 122 26.77 42.00 -1.91
C ASP A 122 27.60 40.82 -2.43
N THR A 123 27.41 39.65 -1.84
CA THR A 123 28.23 38.46 -2.15
C THR A 123 27.62 37.56 -3.24
N VAL A 124 26.33 37.76 -3.58
CA VAL A 124 25.60 36.91 -4.51
C VAL A 124 24.88 37.74 -5.58
N PRO A 125 25.33 37.71 -6.83
CA PRO A 125 24.68 38.46 -7.90
C PRO A 125 23.24 38.04 -8.12
N ALA A 126 22.36 39.01 -8.24
CA ALA A 126 20.94 38.77 -8.53
C ALA A 126 20.73 37.96 -9.81
N SER A 127 21.56 38.13 -10.83
CA SER A 127 21.50 37.37 -12.08
C SER A 127 21.66 35.88 -11.88
N TRP A 128 22.56 35.46 -10.99
CA TRP A 128 22.74 34.05 -10.66
C TRP A 128 21.52 33.48 -9.93
N LEU A 129 20.94 34.19 -8.95
CA LEU A 129 19.73 33.79 -8.25
C LEU A 129 18.52 33.70 -9.20
N VAL A 130 18.35 34.64 -10.09
CA VAL A 130 17.29 34.63 -11.12
C VAL A 130 17.48 33.44 -12.07
N GLY A 131 18.70 33.16 -12.50
CA GLY A 131 19.03 32.01 -13.31
C GLY A 131 18.74 30.72 -12.61
N TRP A 132 19.09 30.59 -11.32
CA TRP A 132 18.79 29.42 -10.51
C TRP A 132 17.27 29.22 -10.28
N TYR A 133 16.57 30.30 -9.91
CA TYR A 133 15.11 30.28 -9.78
C TYR A 133 14.43 29.80 -11.06
N SER A 134 14.79 30.38 -12.18
CA SER A 134 14.16 30.14 -13.49
C SER A 134 14.45 28.70 -13.98
N SER A 135 15.72 28.29 -13.96
CA SER A 135 16.12 26.94 -14.40
C SER A 135 15.54 25.86 -13.53
N GLY A 136 15.50 26.05 -12.20
CA GLY A 136 14.87 25.12 -11.25
C GLY A 136 13.36 24.98 -11.47
N LEU A 137 12.66 26.12 -11.64
CA LEU A 137 11.22 26.11 -11.92
C LEU A 137 10.89 25.40 -13.24
N ILE A 138 11.67 25.71 -14.30
CA ILE A 138 11.49 25.06 -15.61
C ILE A 138 11.73 23.55 -15.51
N ALA A 139 12.83 23.13 -14.89
CA ALA A 139 13.17 21.72 -14.76
C ALA A 139 12.13 20.92 -13.96
N MET A 140 11.69 21.43 -12.81
CA MET A 140 10.65 20.80 -12.00
C MET A 140 9.30 20.78 -12.71
N SER A 141 8.92 21.85 -13.41
CA SER A 141 7.70 21.92 -14.21
C SER A 141 7.72 20.92 -15.37
N ALA A 142 8.83 20.84 -16.11
CA ALA A 142 9.01 19.87 -17.19
C ALA A 142 8.93 18.43 -16.69
N THR A 143 9.49 18.14 -15.52
CA THR A 143 9.40 16.81 -14.88
C THR A 143 7.95 16.45 -14.58
N ARG A 144 7.16 17.36 -14.01
CA ARG A 144 5.73 17.13 -13.72
C ARG A 144 4.92 16.89 -14.99
N ILE A 145 5.13 17.73 -16.01
CA ILE A 145 4.46 17.57 -17.32
C ILE A 145 4.79 16.20 -17.93
N ARG A 146 6.08 15.81 -17.91
CA ARG A 146 6.54 14.52 -18.44
C ARG A 146 5.93 13.32 -17.70
N ILE A 147 5.91 13.38 -16.37
CA ILE A 147 5.31 12.30 -15.54
C ILE A 147 3.81 12.19 -15.83
N ARG A 148 3.08 13.31 -15.91
CA ARG A 148 1.65 13.32 -16.21
C ARG A 148 1.36 12.76 -17.59
N PHE A 149 2.14 13.13 -18.58
CA PHE A 149 1.99 12.61 -19.95
C PHE A 149 2.23 11.09 -20.01
N ARG A 150 3.24 10.58 -19.29
CA ARG A 150 3.47 9.14 -19.17
C ARG A 150 2.32 8.44 -18.45
N LEU A 151 1.83 9.00 -17.34
CA LEU A 151 0.68 8.46 -16.61
C LEU A 151 -0.58 8.46 -17.46
N HIS A 152 -0.83 9.52 -18.23
CA HIS A 152 -1.97 9.59 -19.16
C HIS A 152 -1.91 8.47 -20.19
N ARG A 153 -0.78 8.29 -20.85
CA ARG A 153 -0.58 7.18 -21.79
C ARG A 153 -0.75 5.78 -21.17
N LEU A 154 -0.28 5.59 -19.92
CA LEU A 154 -0.48 4.33 -19.21
C LEU A 154 -1.96 4.10 -18.90
N ARG A 155 -2.69 5.15 -18.50
CA ARG A 155 -4.13 5.10 -18.21
C ARG A 155 -4.97 4.85 -19.46
N GLU A 156 -4.62 5.43 -20.59
CA GLU A 156 -5.24 5.12 -21.88
C GLU A 156 -5.07 3.64 -22.24
N ARG A 157 -3.90 3.07 -21.96
CA ARG A 157 -3.63 1.64 -22.15
C ARG A 157 -4.29 0.74 -21.08
N GLY A 158 -5.00 1.32 -20.12
CA GLY A 158 -5.69 0.61 -19.03
C GLY A 158 -4.76 0.02 -17.95
N LEU A 159 -3.49 0.45 -17.87
CA LEU A 159 -2.49 -0.12 -16.96
C LEU A 159 -2.52 0.50 -15.56
N ASP A 160 -2.89 1.77 -15.43
CA ASP A 160 -2.96 2.51 -14.14
C ASP A 160 -4.40 2.95 -13.84
N ARG A 161 -5.39 2.04 -14.02
CA ARG A 161 -6.79 2.29 -13.66
C ARG A 161 -7.17 1.47 -12.43
N GLN A 162 -7.61 2.14 -11.38
CA GLN A 162 -8.14 1.52 -10.18
C GLN A 162 -9.63 1.21 -10.39
N ARG A 163 -10.04 -0.01 -10.10
CA ARG A 163 -11.44 -0.43 -10.22
C ARG A 163 -12.22 -0.01 -9.00
N VAL A 164 -13.30 0.74 -9.24
CA VAL A 164 -14.23 1.24 -8.23
C VAL A 164 -15.56 0.53 -8.39
N LEU A 165 -16.04 -0.09 -7.32
CA LEU A 165 -17.38 -0.64 -7.22
C LEU A 165 -18.25 0.31 -6.43
N LEU A 166 -19.44 0.65 -6.95
CA LEU A 166 -20.42 1.46 -6.22
C LEU A 166 -21.41 0.55 -5.47
N VAL A 167 -21.76 0.94 -4.26
CA VAL A 167 -22.80 0.29 -3.45
C VAL A 167 -23.85 1.34 -3.15
N GLY A 168 -25.01 1.23 -3.79
CA GLY A 168 -26.04 2.25 -3.87
C GLY A 168 -25.77 3.28 -4.96
N LEU A 169 -26.82 3.68 -5.69
CA LEU A 169 -26.73 4.67 -6.76
C LEU A 169 -27.61 5.89 -6.43
N ARG A 170 -27.08 6.79 -5.61
CA ARG A 170 -27.70 8.07 -5.28
C ARG A 170 -27.07 9.21 -6.08
N ALA A 171 -27.68 10.42 -6.01
CA ALA A 171 -27.20 11.59 -6.73
C ALA A 171 -25.68 11.86 -6.58
N PRO A 172 -25.05 11.75 -5.40
CA PRO A 172 -23.62 11.91 -5.25
C PRO A 172 -22.82 10.82 -5.98
N ALA A 173 -23.25 9.54 -5.92
CA ALA A 173 -22.58 8.45 -6.63
C ALA A 173 -22.63 8.62 -8.15
N LEU A 174 -23.77 9.08 -8.67
CA LEU A 174 -23.94 9.37 -10.09
C LEU A 174 -23.05 10.55 -10.54
N LYS A 175 -22.94 11.61 -9.74
CA LYS A 175 -22.01 12.72 -9.97
C LYS A 175 -20.56 12.22 -10.05
N VAL A 176 -20.18 11.34 -9.12
CA VAL A 176 -18.84 10.74 -9.10
C VAL A 176 -18.62 9.89 -10.35
N HIS A 177 -19.57 9.07 -10.76
CA HIS A 177 -19.47 8.26 -11.99
C HIS A 177 -19.25 9.16 -13.22
N ARG A 178 -20.04 10.20 -13.38
CA ARG A 178 -19.91 11.17 -14.49
C ARG A 178 -18.54 11.88 -14.46
N LEU A 179 -18.09 12.28 -13.27
CA LEU A 179 -16.79 12.90 -13.10
C LEU A 179 -15.63 11.96 -13.51
N LEU A 180 -15.67 10.70 -13.10
CA LEU A 180 -14.64 9.72 -13.47
C LEU A 180 -14.64 9.39 -14.96
N ARG A 181 -15.83 9.38 -15.58
CA ARG A 181 -15.97 9.16 -17.01
C ARG A 181 -15.46 10.35 -17.83
N SER A 182 -15.72 11.58 -17.39
CA SER A 182 -15.25 12.80 -18.06
C SER A 182 -13.76 13.08 -17.81
N ARG A 183 -13.17 12.49 -16.74
CA ARG A 183 -11.79 12.72 -16.34
C ARG A 183 -11.01 11.41 -16.15
N PRO A 184 -10.66 10.72 -17.24
CA PRO A 184 -9.88 9.48 -17.19
C PRO A 184 -8.46 9.69 -16.62
N ASP A 185 -7.99 10.94 -16.59
CA ASP A 185 -6.74 11.37 -15.95
C ASP A 185 -6.69 11.09 -14.45
N ILE A 186 -7.83 10.93 -13.78
CA ILE A 186 -7.90 10.53 -12.36
C ILE A 186 -7.44 9.08 -12.14
N GLY A 187 -7.45 8.24 -13.18
CA GLY A 187 -7.00 6.84 -13.10
C GLY A 187 -7.92 5.94 -12.29
N LYS A 188 -9.22 6.27 -12.19
CA LYS A 188 -10.26 5.44 -11.56
C LYS A 188 -11.34 5.10 -12.56
N GLU A 189 -11.86 3.86 -12.49
CA GLU A 189 -12.89 3.37 -13.39
C GLU A 189 -13.99 2.68 -12.57
N VAL A 190 -15.23 3.16 -12.74
CA VAL A 190 -16.39 2.51 -12.13
C VAL A 190 -16.75 1.29 -12.96
N ILE A 191 -16.63 0.10 -12.34
CA ILE A 191 -16.95 -1.17 -13.01
C ILE A 191 -18.45 -1.48 -13.02
N GLY A 192 -19.19 -0.93 -12.07
CA GLY A 192 -20.63 -1.10 -11.94
C GLY A 192 -21.11 -0.74 -10.54
N TYR A 193 -22.40 -1.02 -10.28
CA TYR A 193 -22.98 -0.77 -8.96
C TYR A 193 -23.90 -1.90 -8.52
N PHE A 194 -24.04 -2.03 -7.20
CA PHE A 194 -25.05 -2.83 -6.55
C PHE A 194 -26.20 -1.93 -6.07
N ALA A 195 -27.43 -2.31 -6.43
CA ALA A 195 -28.60 -1.49 -6.15
C ALA A 195 -28.96 -1.50 -4.66
N GLY A 196 -29.19 -0.31 -4.10
CA GLY A 196 -29.80 -0.11 -2.79
C GLY A 196 -31.31 0.07 -2.90
N PRO A 197 -32.04 0.02 -1.76
CA PRO A 197 -33.51 0.11 -1.77
C PRO A 197 -34.03 1.48 -2.20
N ASP A 198 -33.26 2.54 -1.96
CA ASP A 198 -33.65 3.93 -2.22
C ASP A 198 -32.83 4.50 -3.39
N ASP A 199 -32.39 3.63 -4.30
CA ASP A 199 -31.61 4.08 -5.44
C ASP A 199 -32.46 4.88 -6.42
N ILE A 200 -31.81 5.80 -7.11
CA ILE A 200 -32.46 6.57 -8.17
C ILE A 200 -32.92 5.58 -9.23
N ALA A 201 -34.24 5.53 -9.47
CA ALA A 201 -34.79 4.82 -10.61
C ALA A 201 -34.28 5.48 -11.88
N LEU A 202 -33.18 4.96 -12.42
CA LEU A 202 -32.68 5.40 -13.72
C LEU A 202 -33.67 4.92 -14.77
N ARG A 203 -34.28 5.85 -15.51
CA ARG A 203 -34.99 5.49 -16.76
C ARG A 203 -34.02 4.70 -17.64
N ARG A 204 -34.46 3.57 -18.15
CA ARG A 204 -33.66 2.62 -18.96
C ARG A 204 -32.93 3.23 -20.18
N ASP A 205 -33.25 4.47 -20.53
CA ASP A 205 -32.79 5.16 -21.73
C ASP A 205 -31.55 6.05 -21.52
N GLY A 206 -30.98 6.11 -20.29
CA GLY A 206 -29.82 6.96 -19.99
C GLY A 206 -28.50 6.21 -20.21
N THR A 207 -27.81 6.48 -21.32
CA THR A 207 -26.45 5.99 -21.65
C THR A 207 -25.37 6.40 -20.65
N ASP A 208 -25.71 7.12 -19.59
CA ASP A 208 -24.78 7.77 -18.65
C ASP A 208 -24.79 7.13 -17.25
N ALA A 209 -25.40 5.97 -17.09
CA ALA A 209 -25.44 5.22 -15.85
C ALA A 209 -24.36 4.12 -15.80
N PRO A 210 -23.77 3.84 -14.62
CA PRO A 210 -22.90 2.67 -14.46
C PRO A 210 -23.70 1.37 -14.65
N LYS A 211 -23.03 0.28 -15.05
CA LYS A 211 -23.64 -1.04 -15.21
C LYS A 211 -24.19 -1.52 -13.85
N ARG A 212 -25.45 -1.94 -13.78
CA ARG A 212 -25.99 -2.64 -12.61
C ARG A 212 -25.46 -4.07 -12.59
N LEU A 213 -24.84 -4.47 -11.47
CA LEU A 213 -24.26 -5.81 -11.26
C LEU A 213 -25.18 -6.72 -10.45
N GLY A 214 -26.10 -6.14 -9.68
CA GLY A 214 -27.04 -6.88 -8.84
C GLY A 214 -27.61 -6.03 -7.73
N ASP A 215 -28.27 -6.69 -6.78
CA ASP A 215 -28.78 -6.11 -5.54
C ASP A 215 -27.80 -6.35 -4.39
N LEU A 216 -28.01 -5.67 -3.25
CA LEU A 216 -27.09 -5.77 -2.10
C LEU A 216 -26.92 -7.20 -1.60
N ASP A 217 -27.92 -8.06 -1.75
CA ASP A 217 -27.84 -9.47 -1.35
C ASP A 217 -26.83 -10.28 -2.16
N GLY A 218 -26.62 -9.92 -3.43
CA GLY A 218 -25.62 -10.50 -4.33
C GLY A 218 -24.19 -9.96 -4.14
N LEU A 219 -24.03 -8.90 -3.36
CA LEU A 219 -22.73 -8.23 -3.18
C LEU A 219 -21.65 -9.17 -2.64
N GLN A 220 -21.99 -10.00 -1.66
CA GLN A 220 -21.03 -10.94 -1.07
C GLN A 220 -20.52 -11.95 -2.09
N ALA A 221 -21.41 -12.60 -2.82
CA ALA A 221 -21.06 -13.60 -3.83
C ALA A 221 -20.17 -12.98 -4.94
N TYR A 222 -20.50 -11.76 -5.35
CA TYR A 222 -19.70 -11.04 -6.34
C TYR A 222 -18.28 -10.73 -5.85
N LEU A 223 -18.15 -10.26 -4.60
CA LEU A 223 -16.84 -9.94 -4.00
C LEU A 223 -16.00 -11.21 -3.81
N ASP A 224 -16.61 -12.32 -3.44
CA ASP A 224 -15.94 -13.61 -3.31
C ASP A 224 -15.38 -14.10 -4.66
N GLY A 225 -16.13 -13.95 -5.74
CA GLY A 225 -15.70 -14.31 -7.09
C GLY A 225 -14.64 -13.38 -7.68
N HIS A 226 -14.50 -12.15 -7.18
CA HIS A 226 -13.62 -11.12 -7.74
C HIS A 226 -12.57 -10.62 -6.74
N ARG A 227 -12.14 -11.46 -5.79
CA ARG A 227 -11.11 -11.12 -4.78
C ARG A 227 -9.84 -10.60 -5.43
N GLY A 228 -9.32 -9.48 -4.91
CA GLY A 228 -8.10 -8.83 -5.43
C GLY A 228 -8.24 -8.14 -6.79
N GLN A 229 -9.44 -8.11 -7.37
CA GLN A 229 -9.71 -7.40 -8.63
C GLN A 229 -10.30 -6.00 -8.42
N ILE A 230 -10.84 -5.73 -7.23
CA ILE A 230 -11.51 -4.48 -6.86
C ILE A 230 -10.61 -3.79 -5.83
N GLU A 231 -10.18 -2.58 -6.11
CA GLU A 231 -9.33 -1.80 -5.21
C GLU A 231 -10.16 -0.88 -4.31
N HIS A 232 -11.29 -0.38 -4.80
CA HIS A 232 -12.13 0.57 -4.07
C HIS A 232 -13.59 0.16 -4.09
N ILE A 233 -14.27 0.32 -2.95
CA ILE A 233 -15.73 0.23 -2.84
C ILE A 233 -16.22 1.57 -2.30
N TRP A 234 -17.11 2.22 -3.05
CA TRP A 234 -17.68 3.48 -2.66
C TRP A 234 -19.17 3.30 -2.34
N VAL A 235 -19.50 3.54 -1.07
CA VAL A 235 -20.84 3.31 -0.53
C VAL A 235 -21.62 4.61 -0.55
N SER A 236 -22.74 4.61 -1.24
CA SER A 236 -23.68 5.75 -1.34
C SER A 236 -25.08 5.34 -0.88
N LEU A 237 -25.16 4.84 0.35
CA LEU A 237 -26.41 4.49 1.00
C LEU A 237 -26.87 5.63 1.93
N PRO A 238 -28.19 5.75 2.22
CA PRO A 238 -28.70 6.78 3.11
C PRO A 238 -28.16 6.60 4.53
N LEU A 239 -27.70 7.69 5.14
CA LEU A 239 -27.22 7.70 6.52
C LEU A 239 -28.36 7.44 7.54
N GLY A 240 -29.61 7.74 7.16
CA GLY A 240 -30.80 7.46 7.95
C GLY A 240 -31.16 5.98 8.02
N GLY A 241 -30.81 5.19 7.03
CA GLY A 241 -30.96 3.72 7.00
C GLY A 241 -29.86 2.99 7.76
N ARG A 242 -29.65 3.33 9.04
CA ARG A 242 -28.50 2.89 9.85
C ARG A 242 -28.27 1.39 9.87
N ALA A 243 -29.30 0.57 9.86
CA ALA A 243 -29.16 -0.90 9.89
C ALA A 243 -28.45 -1.41 8.62
N ARG A 244 -28.96 -1.07 7.43
CA ARG A 244 -28.40 -1.54 6.14
C ARG A 244 -27.00 -1.02 5.84
N LEU A 245 -26.73 0.26 6.12
CA LEU A 245 -25.36 0.79 5.98
C LEU A 245 -24.38 0.05 6.90
N LYS A 246 -24.81 -0.22 8.13
CA LYS A 246 -24.00 -0.97 9.11
C LYS A 246 -23.75 -2.41 8.64
N ASP A 247 -24.73 -3.09 8.08
CA ASP A 247 -24.62 -4.45 7.60
C ASP A 247 -23.70 -4.53 6.37
N VAL A 248 -23.84 -3.59 5.43
CA VAL A 248 -22.92 -3.47 4.29
C VAL A 248 -21.49 -3.19 4.76
N LEU A 249 -21.30 -2.27 5.70
CA LEU A 249 -19.96 -1.97 6.22
C LEU A 249 -19.36 -3.16 6.97
N ARG A 250 -20.16 -3.93 7.72
CA ARG A 250 -19.73 -5.17 8.36
C ARG A 250 -19.33 -6.24 7.34
N LEU A 251 -20.13 -6.40 6.28
CA LEU A 251 -19.81 -7.30 5.19
C LEU A 251 -18.46 -6.92 4.56
N LEU A 252 -18.26 -5.64 4.26
CA LEU A 252 -17.04 -5.13 3.65
C LEU A 252 -15.81 -5.24 4.55
N GLU A 253 -16.00 -5.43 5.87
CA GLU A 253 -14.89 -5.71 6.82
C GLU A 253 -14.15 -7.01 6.53
N ARG A 254 -14.79 -7.93 5.83
CA ARG A 254 -14.21 -9.23 5.46
C ARG A 254 -13.24 -9.15 4.28
N TYR A 255 -13.25 -8.02 3.55
CA TYR A 255 -12.47 -7.84 2.34
C TYR A 255 -11.38 -6.78 2.52
N PRO A 256 -10.15 -7.01 2.02
CA PRO A 256 -9.04 -6.05 2.08
C PRO A 256 -9.16 -5.00 0.97
N VAL A 257 -10.26 -4.26 0.95
CA VAL A 257 -10.58 -3.23 -0.05
C VAL A 257 -10.69 -1.85 0.62
N GLN A 258 -10.40 -0.79 -0.12
CA GLN A 258 -10.59 0.57 0.38
C GLN A 258 -12.06 0.96 0.29
N VAL A 259 -12.71 1.11 1.44
CA VAL A 259 -14.11 1.52 1.52
C VAL A 259 -14.18 3.03 1.75
N ARG A 260 -14.96 3.73 0.92
CA ARG A 260 -15.25 5.16 1.07
C ARG A 260 -16.75 5.37 1.10
N LEU A 261 -17.21 6.21 2.00
CA LEU A 261 -18.58 6.67 2.00
C LEU A 261 -18.68 7.91 1.09
N VAL A 262 -19.65 7.88 0.19
CA VAL A 262 -20.03 9.02 -0.65
C VAL A 262 -21.37 9.54 -0.08
N PRO A 263 -21.32 10.40 0.96
CA PRO A 263 -22.53 10.81 1.67
C PRO A 263 -23.35 11.77 0.83
N ASP A 264 -24.66 11.68 0.99
CA ASP A 264 -25.55 12.74 0.59
C ASP A 264 -25.59 13.79 1.72
N ILE A 265 -24.70 14.77 1.62
CA ILE A 265 -24.54 15.83 2.63
C ILE A 265 -25.40 17.06 2.34
N THR A 266 -26.37 16.98 1.45
CA THR A 266 -27.37 18.01 1.26
C THR A 266 -28.16 18.20 2.57
N GLY A 267 -27.59 18.91 3.53
CA GLY A 267 -28.18 19.17 4.85
C GLY A 267 -27.29 18.91 6.07
N LEU A 268 -26.11 18.33 5.90
CA LEU A 268 -25.14 18.17 7.00
C LEU A 268 -24.10 19.30 6.92
N GLY A 269 -24.20 20.25 7.83
CA GLY A 269 -23.18 21.27 8.04
C GLY A 269 -21.80 20.62 8.22
N ALA A 270 -20.77 21.32 7.76
CA ALA A 270 -19.39 20.88 7.69
C ALA A 270 -18.93 20.09 8.92
N LEU A 271 -18.81 18.78 8.79
CA LEU A 271 -18.13 17.91 9.73
C LEU A 271 -16.78 17.54 9.14
N ASN A 272 -15.74 17.99 9.82
CA ASN A 272 -14.35 17.89 9.38
C ASN A 272 -13.69 16.71 10.07
N PRO A 273 -13.69 15.49 9.52
CA PRO A 273 -12.45 14.72 9.54
C PRO A 273 -12.27 13.86 8.30
N GLY A 274 -11.07 13.99 7.66
CA GLY A 274 -10.63 13.08 6.59
C GLY A 274 -11.49 13.12 5.32
N VAL A 275 -12.09 14.26 5.00
CA VAL A 275 -12.85 14.44 3.77
C VAL A 275 -11.89 14.56 2.60
N HIS A 276 -11.90 13.59 1.70
CA HIS A 276 -11.22 13.69 0.41
C HIS A 276 -12.19 14.28 -0.60
N GLN A 277 -11.76 15.33 -1.28
CA GLN A 277 -12.52 15.90 -2.39
C GLN A 277 -12.08 15.24 -3.70
N LEU A 278 -13.06 14.73 -4.44
CA LEU A 278 -12.89 14.35 -5.83
C LEU A 278 -13.64 15.38 -6.69
N GLY A 279 -12.93 16.39 -7.19
CA GLY A 279 -13.57 17.58 -7.72
C GLY A 279 -14.39 18.28 -6.62
N ASN A 280 -15.67 18.58 -6.88
CA ASN A 280 -16.57 19.19 -5.92
C ASN A 280 -17.38 18.17 -5.07
N VAL A 281 -17.05 16.86 -5.16
CA VAL A 281 -17.75 15.83 -4.40
C VAL A 281 -16.94 15.49 -3.14
N PRO A 282 -17.45 15.81 -1.93
CA PRO A 282 -16.81 15.39 -0.71
C PRO A 282 -16.98 13.89 -0.51
N MET A 283 -15.88 13.21 -0.20
CA MET A 283 -15.85 11.78 0.13
C MET A 283 -15.28 11.61 1.53
N ILE A 284 -16.04 10.97 2.39
CA ILE A 284 -15.56 10.61 3.71
C ILE A 284 -14.86 9.27 3.61
N GLY A 285 -13.57 9.24 3.91
CA GLY A 285 -12.82 7.99 4.01
C GLY A 285 -13.25 7.24 5.27
N VAL A 286 -14.09 6.22 5.14
CA VAL A 286 -14.50 5.37 6.26
C VAL A 286 -13.39 4.39 6.62
N ARG A 287 -12.61 3.97 5.62
CA ARG A 287 -11.40 3.15 5.77
C ARG A 287 -10.42 3.51 4.67
N GLN A 288 -9.28 4.00 5.07
CA GLN A 288 -8.12 4.12 4.19
C GLN A 288 -7.18 2.97 4.53
N GLY A 289 -6.45 2.46 3.52
CA GLY A 289 -5.30 1.60 3.80
C GLY A 289 -4.44 2.32 4.83
N VAL A 290 -4.18 1.67 5.96
CA VAL A 290 -3.71 2.30 7.20
C VAL A 290 -2.30 2.89 7.06
N VAL A 291 -1.58 2.53 5.99
CA VAL A 291 -0.24 3.04 5.72
C VAL A 291 -0.31 4.04 4.57
N GLU A 292 -0.01 5.31 4.87
CA GLU A 292 0.09 6.33 3.82
C GLU A 292 1.17 5.92 2.79
N PRO A 293 0.97 6.22 1.51
CA PRO A 293 1.90 5.83 0.43
C PRO A 293 3.36 6.18 0.67
N ARG A 294 3.63 7.33 1.33
CA ARG A 294 4.97 7.77 1.70
C ARG A 294 5.69 6.78 2.63
N PHE A 295 4.96 6.17 3.53
CA PHE A 295 5.52 5.22 4.48
C PHE A 295 5.76 3.83 3.88
N LEU A 296 5.07 3.46 2.79
CA LEU A 296 5.33 2.20 2.09
C LEU A 296 6.74 2.13 1.51
N VAL A 297 7.28 3.27 1.06
CA VAL A 297 8.65 3.32 0.53
C VAL A 297 9.67 3.23 1.65
N ILE A 298 9.44 3.96 2.77
CA ILE A 298 10.31 3.86 3.95
C ILE A 298 10.32 2.42 4.46
N LYS A 299 9.13 1.81 4.56
CA LYS A 299 8.99 0.41 4.95
C LYS A 299 9.72 -0.54 4.00
N ARG A 300 9.65 -0.29 2.69
CA ARG A 300 10.34 -1.10 1.69
C ARG A 300 11.85 -0.95 1.77
N ALA A 301 12.35 0.27 1.97
CA ALA A 301 13.78 0.52 2.16
C ALA A 301 14.31 -0.18 3.43
N GLU A 302 13.57 -0.08 4.54
CA GLU A 302 13.87 -0.80 5.78
C GLU A 302 13.91 -2.31 5.56
N ASP A 303 12.90 -2.88 4.91
CA ASP A 303 12.82 -4.30 4.59
C ASP A 303 14.01 -4.77 3.73
N LEU A 304 14.40 -4.00 2.72
CA LEU A 304 15.54 -4.32 1.85
C LEU A 304 16.86 -4.24 2.60
N LEU A 305 17.07 -3.21 3.41
CA LEU A 305 18.28 -3.02 4.21
C LEU A 305 18.45 -4.17 5.21
N VAL A 306 17.40 -4.45 6.00
CA VAL A 306 17.47 -5.49 7.04
C VAL A 306 17.59 -6.88 6.42
N ALA A 307 16.78 -7.19 5.39
CA ALA A 307 16.84 -8.51 4.74
C ALA A 307 18.14 -8.72 3.97
N GLY A 308 18.64 -7.69 3.29
CA GLY A 308 19.92 -7.74 2.59
C GLY A 308 21.08 -7.98 3.55
N ALA A 309 21.15 -7.18 4.64
CA ALA A 309 22.15 -7.35 5.68
C ALA A 309 22.07 -8.74 6.34
N ALA A 310 20.85 -9.22 6.65
CA ALA A 310 20.63 -10.54 7.23
C ALA A 310 21.13 -11.67 6.29
N ILE A 311 20.82 -11.60 5.00
CA ILE A 311 21.26 -12.61 4.03
C ILE A 311 22.78 -12.61 3.89
N VAL A 312 23.42 -11.45 3.76
CA VAL A 312 24.88 -11.35 3.66
C VAL A 312 25.54 -11.89 4.91
N LEU A 313 25.11 -11.45 6.09
CA LEU A 313 25.69 -11.85 7.38
C LEU A 313 25.47 -13.35 7.67
N LEU A 314 24.28 -13.87 7.35
CA LEU A 314 23.92 -15.27 7.62
C LEU A 314 24.22 -16.21 6.45
N SER A 315 24.82 -15.73 5.36
CA SER A 315 25.10 -16.56 4.16
C SER A 315 25.93 -17.82 4.47
N PRO A 316 26.98 -17.81 5.31
CA PRO A 316 27.70 -19.04 5.66
C PRO A 316 26.82 -20.03 6.43
N LEU A 317 26.01 -19.51 7.36
CA LEU A 317 25.06 -20.33 8.12
C LEU A 317 23.99 -20.91 7.20
N LEU A 318 23.43 -20.12 6.29
CA LEU A 318 22.44 -20.60 5.32
C LEU A 318 23.00 -21.74 4.46
N ALA A 319 24.24 -21.64 4.03
CA ALA A 319 24.91 -22.70 3.27
C ALA A 319 25.08 -23.99 4.11
N ILE A 320 25.55 -23.89 5.34
CA ILE A 320 25.69 -25.02 6.27
C ILE A 320 24.31 -25.69 6.52
N LEU A 321 23.29 -24.90 6.79
CA LEU A 321 21.94 -25.43 7.01
C LEU A 321 21.37 -26.10 5.76
N ALA A 322 21.63 -25.55 4.56
CA ALA A 322 21.20 -26.13 3.29
C ALA A 322 21.82 -27.51 3.08
N VAL A 323 23.13 -27.64 3.34
CA VAL A 323 23.85 -28.95 3.30
C VAL A 323 23.26 -29.90 4.34
N GLY A 324 23.06 -29.47 5.59
CA GLY A 324 22.47 -30.27 6.65
C GLY A 324 21.06 -30.80 6.30
N VAL A 325 20.22 -29.97 5.69
CA VAL A 325 18.89 -30.37 5.19
C VAL A 325 19.05 -31.43 4.08
N LYS A 326 19.96 -31.24 3.15
CA LYS A 326 20.17 -32.19 2.05
C LYS A 326 20.65 -33.55 2.54
N LEU A 327 21.51 -33.56 3.55
CA LEU A 327 22.06 -34.81 4.15
C LEU A 327 20.99 -35.48 5.06
N SER A 328 20.07 -34.73 5.64
CA SER A 328 19.10 -35.28 6.60
C SER A 328 17.99 -36.14 5.96
N SER A 329 17.65 -35.90 4.70
CA SER A 329 16.68 -36.70 3.94
C SER A 329 16.75 -36.38 2.44
N PRO A 330 16.37 -37.33 1.54
CA PRO A 330 16.30 -37.06 0.09
C PRO A 330 15.21 -36.03 -0.24
N GLY A 331 15.49 -35.22 -1.28
CA GLY A 331 14.51 -34.22 -1.79
C GLY A 331 15.07 -32.79 -1.84
N PRO A 332 14.21 -31.77 -2.09
CA PRO A 332 14.60 -30.37 -2.21
C PRO A 332 15.02 -29.77 -0.87
N ILE A 333 15.95 -28.80 -0.87
CA ILE A 333 16.44 -28.11 0.32
C ILE A 333 15.35 -27.21 0.90
N LEU A 334 14.61 -26.50 0.02
CA LEU A 334 13.57 -25.57 0.37
C LEU A 334 12.19 -26.21 0.28
N PHE A 335 11.39 -25.97 1.28
CA PHE A 335 9.96 -26.25 1.31
C PHE A 335 9.22 -24.98 0.92
N ARG A 336 8.20 -25.09 0.07
CA ARG A 336 7.38 -23.99 -0.41
C ARG A 336 5.94 -24.24 0.01
N GLN A 337 5.32 -23.22 0.60
CA GLN A 337 3.91 -23.30 1.01
C GLN A 337 3.14 -22.05 0.60
N ARG A 338 1.94 -22.24 0.03
CA ARG A 338 1.06 -21.12 -0.31
C ARG A 338 0.50 -20.46 0.94
N ARG A 339 0.58 -19.14 0.98
CA ARG A 339 0.06 -18.30 2.05
C ARG A 339 -0.61 -17.07 1.46
N HIS A 340 -1.57 -16.47 2.20
CA HIS A 340 -2.11 -15.18 1.83
C HIS A 340 -1.18 -14.06 2.29
N GLY A 341 -0.91 -13.12 1.39
CA GLY A 341 -0.11 -11.93 1.60
C GLY A 341 -0.94 -10.65 1.57
N LEU A 342 -0.32 -9.59 1.06
CA LEU A 342 -0.95 -8.28 0.85
C LEU A 342 -2.19 -8.42 -0.04
N ASP A 343 -3.28 -7.72 0.33
CA ASP A 343 -4.58 -7.74 -0.37
C ASP A 343 -5.18 -9.15 -0.54
N GLY A 344 -4.81 -10.10 0.34
CA GLY A 344 -5.26 -11.48 0.26
C GLY A 344 -4.69 -12.27 -0.92
N LYS A 345 -3.70 -11.74 -1.65
CA LYS A 345 -3.04 -12.45 -2.76
C LYS A 345 -2.18 -13.59 -2.25
N GLU A 346 -2.26 -14.72 -2.91
CA GLU A 346 -1.41 -15.87 -2.56
C GLU A 346 0.04 -15.64 -2.99
N PHE A 347 0.98 -16.14 -2.16
CA PHE A 347 2.40 -16.18 -2.47
C PHE A 347 3.04 -17.46 -1.94
N TRP A 348 4.21 -17.81 -2.46
CA TRP A 348 5.00 -18.94 -2.02
C TRP A 348 5.94 -18.54 -0.89
N MET A 349 5.64 -18.97 0.33
CA MET A 349 6.51 -18.80 1.48
C MET A 349 7.61 -19.85 1.48
N LEU A 350 8.87 -19.41 1.60
CA LEU A 350 10.06 -20.27 1.61
C LEU A 350 10.45 -20.64 3.04
N LYS A 351 10.79 -21.92 3.24
CA LYS A 351 11.39 -22.42 4.48
C LYS A 351 12.44 -23.51 4.16
N PHE A 352 13.35 -23.78 5.07
CA PHE A 352 14.10 -25.02 4.99
C PHE A 352 13.18 -26.22 5.25
N ARG A 353 13.37 -27.30 4.51
CA ARG A 353 12.64 -28.52 4.71
C ARG A 353 13.04 -29.16 6.05
N SER A 354 12.07 -29.34 6.94
CA SER A 354 12.25 -29.95 8.26
C SER A 354 11.59 -31.33 8.38
N MET A 355 10.87 -31.76 7.34
CA MET A 355 10.15 -33.04 7.28
C MET A 355 10.57 -33.84 6.06
N ARG A 356 10.43 -35.17 6.14
CA ARG A 356 10.58 -36.05 4.97
C ARG A 356 9.50 -35.74 3.94
N THR A 357 9.85 -35.85 2.66
CA THR A 357 8.88 -35.72 1.57
C THR A 357 7.92 -36.92 1.63
N HIS A 358 6.64 -36.64 1.66
CA HIS A 358 5.58 -37.63 1.55
C HIS A 358 4.55 -37.14 0.53
N ALA A 359 3.86 -38.06 -0.12
CA ALA A 359 2.78 -37.71 -1.02
C ALA A 359 1.60 -37.20 -0.19
N GLU A 360 1.40 -35.87 -0.21
CA GLU A 360 0.15 -35.29 0.30
C GLU A 360 -0.90 -35.33 -0.82
N THR A 361 -2.09 -35.78 -0.51
CA THR A 361 -3.26 -35.57 -1.38
C THR A 361 -3.50 -34.06 -1.50
N PRO A 362 -3.74 -33.50 -2.70
CA PRO A 362 -3.83 -32.07 -2.94
C PRO A 362 -4.78 -31.30 -2.02
N ASP A 363 -5.79 -31.98 -1.47
CA ASP A 363 -6.84 -31.38 -0.64
C ASP A 363 -6.68 -31.56 0.88
N LYS A 364 -5.67 -32.29 1.35
CA LYS A 364 -5.48 -32.57 2.78
C LYS A 364 -4.07 -32.22 3.24
N ILE A 365 -3.86 -30.93 3.57
CA ILE A 365 -2.63 -30.52 4.27
C ILE A 365 -2.81 -30.87 5.75
N THR A 366 -2.12 -31.93 6.19
CA THR A 366 -2.10 -32.32 7.59
C THR A 366 -1.20 -31.40 8.39
N GLN A 367 -1.78 -30.64 9.32
CA GLN A 367 -1.01 -29.78 10.20
C GLN A 367 -0.03 -30.62 11.02
N ALA A 368 1.21 -30.16 11.12
CA ALA A 368 2.22 -30.80 11.94
C ALA A 368 1.85 -30.73 13.41
N VAL A 369 1.84 -31.87 14.09
CA VAL A 369 1.57 -32.00 15.51
C VAL A 369 2.88 -32.10 16.31
N ARG A 370 2.77 -31.95 17.63
CA ARG A 370 3.92 -32.15 18.52
C ARG A 370 4.42 -33.60 18.41
N ASN A 371 5.73 -33.78 18.21
CA ASN A 371 6.39 -35.06 17.96
C ASN A 371 5.93 -35.79 16.67
N ASP A 372 5.61 -35.04 15.62
CA ASP A 372 5.24 -35.59 14.33
C ASP A 372 6.34 -36.50 13.76
N PRO A 373 6.05 -37.77 13.43
CA PRO A 373 7.06 -38.75 12.97
C PRO A 373 7.71 -38.36 11.63
N ARG A 374 7.12 -37.47 10.86
CA ARG A 374 7.66 -36.98 9.60
C ARG A 374 8.85 -36.03 9.79
N VAL A 375 9.02 -35.44 10.99
CA VAL A 375 10.09 -34.51 11.28
C VAL A 375 11.42 -35.25 11.42
N THR A 376 12.44 -34.82 10.64
CA THR A 376 13.80 -35.37 10.76
C THR A 376 14.47 -34.86 12.04
N ARG A 377 15.49 -35.56 12.55
CA ARG A 377 16.27 -35.10 13.73
C ARG A 377 16.83 -33.69 13.52
N PHE A 378 17.42 -33.44 12.35
CA PHE A 378 17.93 -32.13 11.98
C PHE A 378 16.78 -31.11 11.79
N GLY A 379 15.66 -31.53 11.21
CA GLY A 379 14.46 -30.71 11.09
C GLY A 379 13.87 -30.29 12.43
N ALA A 380 13.92 -31.16 13.44
CA ALA A 380 13.52 -30.83 14.81
C ALA A 380 14.42 -29.76 15.43
N PHE A 381 15.73 -29.83 15.19
CA PHE A 381 16.67 -28.77 15.58
C PHE A 381 16.33 -27.44 14.90
N LEU A 382 16.14 -27.44 13.56
CA LEU A 382 15.78 -26.24 12.78
C LEU A 382 14.49 -25.58 13.32
N ARG A 383 13.47 -26.37 13.61
CA ARG A 383 12.19 -25.86 14.11
C ARG A 383 12.29 -25.28 15.52
N ARG A 384 13.05 -25.95 16.43
CA ARG A 384 13.27 -25.44 17.80
C ARG A 384 14.04 -24.12 17.82
N SER A 385 15.04 -23.99 16.94
CA SER A 385 15.84 -22.77 16.80
C SER A 385 15.22 -21.74 15.85
N SER A 386 14.09 -22.05 15.19
CA SER A 386 13.46 -21.22 14.15
C SER A 386 14.37 -20.91 12.95
N LEU A 387 15.45 -21.65 12.78
CA LEU A 387 16.36 -21.51 11.64
C LEU A 387 15.72 -21.99 10.33
N ASP A 388 14.67 -22.83 10.40
CA ASP A 388 13.87 -23.21 9.24
C ASP A 388 13.18 -22.01 8.55
N GLU A 389 12.98 -20.88 9.23
CA GLU A 389 12.34 -19.70 8.71
C GLU A 389 13.28 -18.69 8.03
N LEU A 390 14.62 -18.88 8.12
CA LEU A 390 15.62 -17.97 7.52
C LEU A 390 15.44 -17.75 6.00
N PRO A 391 15.04 -18.74 5.17
CA PRO A 391 14.79 -18.50 3.75
C PRO A 391 13.68 -17.49 3.47
N GLN A 392 12.86 -17.11 4.44
CA GLN A 392 11.85 -16.06 4.26
C GLN A 392 12.47 -14.68 3.99
N PHE A 393 13.74 -14.44 4.33
CA PHE A 393 14.42 -13.21 3.93
C PHE A 393 14.51 -13.07 2.38
N PHE A 394 14.55 -14.15 1.63
CA PHE A 394 14.43 -14.10 0.16
C PHE A 394 13.01 -13.67 -0.26
N ASN A 395 11.96 -14.06 0.47
CA ASN A 395 10.60 -13.56 0.25
C ASN A 395 10.51 -12.04 0.50
N VAL A 396 11.24 -11.54 1.50
CA VAL A 396 11.29 -10.10 1.78
C VAL A 396 11.98 -9.36 0.65
N LEU A 397 13.14 -9.83 0.18
CA LEU A 397 13.83 -9.24 -0.98
C LEU A 397 12.97 -9.29 -2.24
N GLY A 398 12.27 -10.40 -2.48
CA GLY A 398 11.32 -10.56 -3.59
C GLY A 398 10.02 -9.73 -3.44
N GLY A 399 9.81 -9.10 -2.28
CA GLY A 399 8.68 -8.19 -2.05
C GLY A 399 7.36 -8.86 -1.68
N SER A 400 7.30 -10.18 -1.55
CA SER A 400 6.08 -10.90 -1.12
C SER A 400 5.87 -10.87 0.39
N MET A 401 6.94 -10.61 1.17
CA MET A 401 6.91 -10.45 2.62
C MET A 401 7.61 -9.16 3.06
N SER A 402 7.51 -8.85 4.33
CA SER A 402 8.20 -7.82 5.09
C SER A 402 9.00 -8.46 6.23
N VAL A 403 9.99 -7.77 6.77
CA VAL A 403 10.67 -8.22 7.98
C VAL A 403 9.70 -8.23 9.15
N VAL A 404 8.95 -7.13 9.33
CA VAL A 404 7.96 -6.95 10.40
C VAL A 404 6.55 -6.82 9.80
N GLY A 405 5.62 -7.63 10.30
CA GLY A 405 4.23 -7.62 9.87
C GLY A 405 3.41 -8.74 10.51
N PRO A 406 2.11 -8.84 10.22
CA PRO A 406 1.28 -9.96 10.65
C PRO A 406 1.81 -11.31 10.13
N ARG A 407 1.85 -12.33 10.99
CA ARG A 407 2.33 -13.66 10.59
C ARG A 407 1.41 -14.27 9.51
N PRO A 408 1.92 -14.76 8.36
CA PRO A 408 1.10 -15.33 7.30
C PRO A 408 0.51 -16.70 7.75
N HIS A 409 -0.79 -16.85 7.59
CA HIS A 409 -1.48 -18.11 7.85
C HIS A 409 -1.64 -18.95 6.58
N ALA A 410 -1.80 -20.27 6.73
CA ALA A 410 -2.15 -21.14 5.62
C ALA A 410 -3.50 -20.74 5.02
N VAL A 411 -3.65 -20.89 3.69
CA VAL A 411 -4.85 -20.52 2.96
C VAL A 411 -6.11 -21.14 3.60
N GLN A 412 -6.05 -22.42 3.96
CA GLN A 412 -7.16 -23.13 4.58
C GLN A 412 -7.58 -22.54 5.96
N HIS A 413 -6.59 -22.12 6.78
CA HIS A 413 -6.87 -21.47 8.06
C HIS A 413 -7.51 -20.09 7.87
N ASN A 414 -7.09 -19.34 6.85
CA ASN A 414 -7.71 -18.04 6.56
C ASN A 414 -9.21 -18.20 6.26
N ASN A 415 -9.57 -19.17 5.42
CA ASN A 415 -10.96 -19.42 5.04
C ASN A 415 -11.84 -19.82 6.25
N GLN A 416 -11.25 -20.52 7.21
CA GLN A 416 -11.93 -20.89 8.44
C GLN A 416 -12.13 -19.70 9.37
N TYR A 417 -11.05 -18.92 9.65
CA TYR A 417 -11.09 -17.83 10.63
C TYR A 417 -11.74 -16.55 10.12
N GLU A 418 -11.77 -16.32 8.81
CA GLU A 418 -12.47 -15.20 8.19
C GLU A 418 -13.95 -15.15 8.59
N ARG A 419 -14.59 -16.32 8.66
CA ARG A 419 -16.01 -16.43 9.05
C ARG A 419 -16.25 -16.32 10.55
N LEU A 420 -15.24 -16.63 11.37
CA LEU A 420 -15.35 -16.71 12.83
C LEU A 420 -14.86 -15.46 13.57
N ILE A 421 -14.04 -14.63 12.92
CA ILE A 421 -13.40 -13.49 13.56
C ILE A 421 -13.69 -12.22 12.75
N GLU A 422 -14.45 -11.33 13.35
CA GLU A 422 -14.67 -9.98 12.79
C GLU A 422 -13.34 -9.27 12.55
N ARG A 423 -13.20 -8.61 11.39
CA ARG A 423 -11.99 -7.90 10.97
C ARG A 423 -10.76 -8.77 10.73
N TYR A 424 -10.89 -10.09 10.66
CA TYR A 424 -9.78 -10.99 10.40
C TYR A 424 -8.98 -10.58 9.15
N MET A 425 -9.67 -10.19 8.07
CA MET A 425 -9.06 -9.81 6.80
C MET A 425 -8.29 -8.49 6.83
N HIS A 426 -8.48 -7.64 7.85
CA HIS A 426 -7.72 -6.39 7.99
C HIS A 426 -6.21 -6.61 8.13
N ARG A 427 -5.79 -7.78 8.60
CA ARG A 427 -4.38 -8.16 8.68
C ARG A 427 -3.68 -8.25 7.32
N HIS A 428 -4.45 -8.36 6.23
CA HIS A 428 -3.95 -8.39 4.86
C HIS A 428 -3.81 -7.00 4.21
N TYR A 429 -4.03 -5.91 4.96
CA TYR A 429 -3.76 -4.55 4.47
C TYR A 429 -2.27 -4.21 4.40
N VAL A 430 -1.42 -5.04 4.99
CA VAL A 430 0.03 -4.93 4.95
C VAL A 430 0.66 -6.26 4.55
N LYS A 431 1.92 -6.22 4.11
CA LYS A 431 2.66 -7.45 3.83
C LYS A 431 2.82 -8.28 5.10
N PRO A 432 2.74 -9.62 5.00
CA PRO A 432 3.02 -10.50 6.12
C PRO A 432 4.49 -10.41 6.52
N GLY A 433 4.77 -10.52 7.82
CA GLY A 433 6.10 -10.41 8.39
C GLY A 433 6.75 -11.74 8.77
N ILE A 434 8.08 -11.78 8.79
CA ILE A 434 8.87 -12.84 9.43
C ILE A 434 8.63 -12.79 10.94
N THR A 435 8.68 -11.59 11.51
CA THR A 435 8.27 -11.29 12.89
C THR A 435 7.14 -10.29 12.93
N GLY A 436 6.53 -10.07 14.10
CA GLY A 436 5.42 -9.13 14.25
C GLY A 436 5.01 -8.88 15.68
N TRP A 437 4.17 -7.87 15.87
CA TRP A 437 3.73 -7.41 17.18
C TRP A 437 3.05 -8.50 18.01
N ALA A 438 2.19 -9.33 17.40
CA ALA A 438 1.59 -10.49 18.06
C ALA A 438 2.64 -11.51 18.50
N GLN A 439 3.67 -11.77 17.68
CA GLN A 439 4.71 -12.75 17.95
C GLN A 439 5.58 -12.34 19.14
N VAL A 440 5.97 -11.06 19.20
CA VAL A 440 6.75 -10.56 20.35
C VAL A 440 5.94 -10.46 21.65
N HIS A 441 4.60 -10.62 21.60
CA HIS A 441 3.73 -10.74 22.77
C HIS A 441 3.34 -12.18 23.10
N GLY A 442 4.10 -13.18 22.60
CA GLY A 442 3.90 -14.59 22.96
C GLY A 442 2.81 -15.31 22.18
N LEU A 443 2.27 -14.69 21.10
CA LEU A 443 1.24 -15.29 20.26
C LEU A 443 1.84 -15.87 18.96
N ARG A 444 3.02 -16.51 19.05
CA ARG A 444 3.75 -17.07 17.91
C ARG A 444 3.28 -18.47 17.51
N GLY A 445 3.02 -19.34 18.46
CA GLY A 445 2.73 -20.77 18.28
C GLY A 445 1.34 -21.09 17.73
N GLU A 446 0.93 -22.33 17.92
CA GLU A 446 -0.41 -22.78 17.61
C GLU A 446 -1.45 -21.99 18.42
N THR A 447 -2.61 -21.76 17.80
CA THR A 447 -3.75 -21.11 18.44
C THR A 447 -4.94 -22.06 18.47
N PRO A 448 -4.90 -23.10 19.34
CA PRO A 448 -5.93 -24.14 19.36
C PRO A 448 -7.30 -23.60 19.79
N ARG A 449 -7.33 -22.45 20.49
CA ARG A 449 -8.58 -21.83 20.95
C ARG A 449 -8.87 -20.56 20.14
N LEU A 450 -10.13 -20.40 19.72
CA LEU A 450 -10.60 -19.22 18.98
C LEU A 450 -10.25 -17.90 19.71
N ARG A 451 -10.30 -17.89 21.05
CA ARG A 451 -9.94 -16.72 21.86
C ARG A 451 -8.48 -16.27 21.65
N GLN A 452 -7.56 -17.22 21.51
CA GLN A 452 -6.14 -16.93 21.28
C GLN A 452 -5.93 -16.34 19.87
N MET A 453 -6.65 -16.89 18.87
CA MET A 453 -6.62 -16.35 17.51
C MET A 453 -7.23 -14.94 17.45
N LYS A 454 -8.35 -14.67 18.14
CA LYS A 454 -8.92 -13.33 18.26
C LYS A 454 -7.90 -12.34 18.84
N LYS A 455 -7.20 -12.74 19.91
CA LYS A 455 -6.16 -11.90 20.54
C LYS A 455 -5.00 -11.64 19.58
N ARG A 456 -4.53 -12.64 18.82
CA ARG A 456 -3.50 -12.47 17.78
C ARG A 456 -3.94 -11.45 16.74
N VAL A 457 -5.15 -11.57 16.20
CA VAL A 457 -5.71 -10.64 15.21
C VAL A 457 -5.79 -9.22 15.77
N GLN A 458 -6.15 -9.05 17.04
CA GLN A 458 -6.17 -7.74 17.69
C GLN A 458 -4.76 -7.08 17.71
N TYR A 459 -3.71 -7.84 18.07
CA TYR A 459 -2.34 -7.34 18.02
C TYR A 459 -1.87 -7.03 16.60
N ASP A 460 -2.25 -7.85 15.62
CA ASP A 460 -1.94 -7.60 14.21
C ASP A 460 -2.59 -6.29 13.73
N ILE A 461 -3.86 -6.05 14.10
CA ILE A 461 -4.58 -4.81 13.79
C ILE A 461 -3.97 -3.62 14.54
N ASP A 462 -3.58 -3.79 15.80
CA ASP A 462 -2.94 -2.72 16.59
C ASP A 462 -1.60 -2.30 15.96
N TYR A 463 -0.79 -3.27 15.53
CA TYR A 463 0.43 -3.00 14.75
C TYR A 463 0.13 -2.16 13.51
N ILE A 464 -0.84 -2.57 12.70
CA ILE A 464 -1.22 -1.88 11.47
C ILE A 464 -1.65 -0.43 11.75
N ARG A 465 -2.37 -0.19 12.86
CA ARG A 465 -2.85 1.15 13.25
C ARG A 465 -1.74 2.07 13.76
N ARG A 466 -0.78 1.50 14.48
CA ARG A 466 0.30 2.26 15.16
C ARG A 466 1.62 2.18 14.41
N TRP A 467 1.62 1.63 13.21
CA TRP A 467 2.84 1.40 12.48
C TRP A 467 3.71 2.67 12.37
N SER A 468 4.97 2.49 12.65
CA SER A 468 6.03 3.49 12.44
C SER A 468 7.36 2.76 12.27
N PRO A 469 8.38 3.35 11.61
CA PRO A 469 9.71 2.74 11.50
C PRO A 469 10.30 2.40 12.87
N LEU A 470 10.11 3.25 13.88
CA LEU A 470 10.57 3.00 15.26
C LEU A 470 9.88 1.78 15.88
N LEU A 471 8.60 1.54 15.58
CA LEU A 471 7.91 0.35 16.07
C LEU A 471 8.50 -0.92 15.44
N ASP A 472 8.87 -0.88 14.15
CA ASP A 472 9.51 -2.00 13.49
C ASP A 472 10.89 -2.30 14.08
N VAL A 473 11.72 -1.29 14.27
CA VAL A 473 13.01 -1.44 14.97
C VAL A 473 12.81 -2.05 16.37
N ARG A 474 11.84 -1.56 17.14
CA ARG A 474 11.50 -2.13 18.44
C ARG A 474 11.11 -3.60 18.36
N ILE A 475 10.30 -3.98 17.39
CA ILE A 475 9.87 -5.38 17.19
C ILE A 475 11.06 -6.25 16.80
N ILE A 476 11.96 -5.78 15.92
CA ILE A 476 13.17 -6.50 15.52
C ILE A 476 14.06 -6.76 16.75
N VAL A 477 14.32 -5.73 17.56
CA VAL A 477 15.12 -5.83 18.78
C VAL A 477 14.48 -6.82 19.77
N LEU A 478 13.17 -6.69 20.03
CA LEU A 478 12.46 -7.62 20.92
C LEU A 478 12.47 -9.06 20.39
N THR A 479 12.45 -9.25 19.08
CA THR A 479 12.55 -10.58 18.45
C THR A 479 13.91 -11.19 18.70
N ALA A 480 14.99 -10.42 18.50
CA ALA A 480 16.35 -10.88 18.78
C ALA A 480 16.53 -11.34 20.22
N PHE A 481 16.08 -10.53 21.20
CA PHE A 481 16.11 -10.92 22.62
C PHE A 481 15.30 -12.17 22.92
N LYS A 482 14.10 -12.33 22.31
CA LYS A 482 13.26 -13.51 22.54
C LYS A 482 13.81 -14.77 21.90
N VAL A 483 14.39 -14.67 20.71
CA VAL A 483 15.03 -15.81 20.05
C VAL A 483 16.25 -16.29 20.85
N LEU A 484 17.03 -15.35 21.42
CA LEU A 484 18.20 -15.69 22.26
C LEU A 484 17.81 -16.18 23.65
N GLY A 485 16.67 -15.71 24.21
CA GLY A 485 16.25 -16.01 25.59
C GLY A 485 15.29 -17.19 25.77
N GLN A 486 14.66 -17.69 24.68
CA GLN A 486 13.73 -18.81 24.78
C GLN A 486 14.43 -20.18 24.66
N LYS A 487 14.44 -20.94 25.77
CA LYS A 487 14.95 -22.32 25.80
C LYS A 487 14.14 -23.33 24.94
N SER A 488 12.93 -22.98 24.46
CA SER A 488 12.20 -23.78 23.46
C SER A 488 10.99 -23.01 22.90
N ALA A 489 10.82 -23.03 21.58
CA ALA A 489 9.67 -22.46 20.89
C ALA A 489 8.52 -23.47 20.68
N TYR A 490 8.64 -24.73 21.19
CA TYR A 490 7.66 -25.80 21.13
C TYR A 490 7.65 -26.60 22.42
#